data_c04131880b5a69287ead8543865678a2
#
_entry.id   c04131880b5a69287ead8543865678a2
#
_cell.length_a   1.000
_cell.length_b   1.000
_cell.length_c   1.000
_cell.angle_alpha   90.00
_cell.angle_beta   90.00
_cell.angle_gamma   90.00
#
_symmetry.space_group_name_H-M   'P 1'
#
loop_
_entity.id
_entity.type
_entity.pdbx_description
1 polymer ?
#
loop_
_entity_poly.entity_id
_entity_poly.type
_entity_poly.pdbx_seq_one_letter_code
_entity_poly.pdbx_strand_id
1 'polypeptide(L)'
;MPTIKKKSFALKLRNYFFTGVIVLIPIGFTLYLSKFLINFSTRLVPAGLNPNTYLPYSIPGIEIILTIIFITVVGGLSLTFIGKKFLQIIDDLFKRMPILRTIYSAIGQMTDSFREQEGNKKSVVLVEYPRKGSWAVGFATKENTGEIKTKTNINLVNVFVPTTPNPTSGFLLMIPKEDLIYLDMTFEEASKFIVSAGTSKPKS
;
A
#
# COMPACT_ATOMS: atom_id res chain seq x y z
N MET A 1 -25.72 -10.65 -48.85
CA MET A 1 -24.80 -9.50 -48.66
C MET A 1 -25.15 -8.85 -47.31
N PRO A 2 -24.23 -8.76 -46.37
CA PRO A 2 -24.48 -8.11 -45.09
C PRO A 2 -24.52 -6.60 -45.30
N THR A 3 -25.64 -5.97 -44.97
CA THR A 3 -25.84 -4.51 -44.98
C THR A 3 -24.97 -3.88 -43.87
N ILE A 4 -23.92 -3.17 -44.26
CA ILE A 4 -23.09 -2.38 -43.32
C ILE A 4 -23.93 -1.19 -42.85
N LYS A 5 -24.59 -1.29 -41.67
CA LYS A 5 -25.27 -0.17 -41.03
C LYS A 5 -24.23 0.94 -40.73
N LYS A 6 -24.30 2.05 -41.45
CA LYS A 6 -23.55 3.28 -41.13
C LYS A 6 -23.81 3.68 -39.69
N LYS A 7 -22.80 3.59 -38.81
CA LYS A 7 -22.92 4.07 -37.43
C LYS A 7 -23.32 5.54 -37.47
N SER A 8 -24.39 5.89 -36.78
CA SER A 8 -24.90 7.27 -36.66
C SER A 8 -23.77 8.19 -36.17
N PHE A 9 -23.71 9.41 -36.70
CA PHE A 9 -22.73 10.43 -36.29
C PHE A 9 -22.72 10.65 -34.77
N ALA A 10 -23.86 10.63 -34.12
CA ALA A 10 -24.03 10.72 -32.67
C ALA A 10 -23.30 9.57 -31.92
N LEU A 11 -23.32 8.35 -32.46
CA LEU A 11 -22.60 7.22 -31.86
C LEU A 11 -21.07 7.37 -31.99
N LYS A 12 -20.58 7.94 -33.10
CA LYS A 12 -19.15 8.23 -33.26
C LYS A 12 -18.69 9.31 -32.28
N LEU A 13 -19.45 10.39 -32.14
CA LEU A 13 -19.16 11.49 -31.22
C LEU A 13 -19.14 11.02 -29.77
N ARG A 14 -20.12 10.23 -29.38
CA ARG A 14 -20.19 9.60 -28.06
C ARG A 14 -18.93 8.75 -27.79
N ASN A 15 -18.56 7.90 -28.74
CA ASN A 15 -17.39 7.03 -28.58
C ASN A 15 -16.10 7.85 -28.46
N TYR A 16 -15.93 8.90 -29.26
CA TYR A 16 -14.76 9.78 -29.13
C TYR A 16 -14.71 10.48 -27.78
N PHE A 17 -15.87 10.94 -27.27
CA PHE A 17 -15.95 11.54 -25.94
C PHE A 17 -15.52 10.56 -24.85
N PHE A 18 -16.07 9.36 -24.81
CA PHE A 18 -15.70 8.38 -23.80
C PHE A 18 -14.22 7.93 -23.93
N THR A 19 -13.75 7.74 -25.14
CA THR A 19 -12.32 7.44 -25.37
C THR A 19 -11.44 8.57 -24.87
N GLY A 20 -11.78 9.83 -25.14
CA GLY A 20 -11.07 10.99 -24.63
C GLY A 20 -11.04 11.05 -23.12
N VAL A 21 -12.20 10.82 -22.46
CA VAL A 21 -12.28 10.76 -21.00
C VAL A 21 -11.37 9.65 -20.43
N ILE A 22 -11.43 8.43 -20.99
CA ILE A 22 -10.59 7.30 -20.54
C ILE A 22 -9.10 7.62 -20.69
N VAL A 23 -8.70 8.27 -21.76
CA VAL A 23 -7.29 8.66 -21.96
C VAL A 23 -6.86 9.78 -21.02
N LEU A 24 -7.75 10.72 -20.72
CA LEU A 24 -7.46 11.86 -19.83
C LEU A 24 -7.42 11.49 -18.34
N ILE A 25 -8.12 10.43 -17.92
CA ILE A 25 -8.15 10.02 -16.50
C ILE A 25 -6.73 9.74 -15.95
N PRO A 26 -5.89 8.88 -16.56
CA PRO A 26 -4.54 8.64 -16.03
C PRO A 26 -3.68 9.90 -16.00
N ILE A 27 -3.78 10.74 -17.02
CA ILE A 27 -3.02 12.00 -17.12
C ILE A 27 -3.47 12.96 -16.01
N GLY A 28 -4.76 13.19 -15.89
CA GLY A 28 -5.33 14.06 -14.86
C GLY A 28 -5.03 13.59 -13.44
N PHE A 29 -5.13 12.27 -13.21
CA PHE A 29 -4.79 11.67 -11.93
C PHE A 29 -3.30 11.85 -11.59
N THR A 30 -2.40 11.63 -12.55
CA THR A 30 -0.95 11.83 -12.36
C THR A 30 -0.63 13.28 -12.02
N LEU A 31 -1.20 14.24 -12.75
CA LEU A 31 -1.01 15.67 -12.47
C LEU A 31 -1.57 16.07 -11.10
N TYR A 32 -2.74 15.56 -10.75
CA TYR A 32 -3.34 15.79 -9.44
C TYR A 32 -2.48 15.24 -8.31
N LEU A 33 -2.03 13.99 -8.44
CA LEU A 33 -1.18 13.33 -7.46
C LEU A 33 0.16 14.05 -7.30
N SER A 34 0.79 14.46 -8.41
CA SER A 34 2.03 15.23 -8.37
C SER A 34 1.85 16.55 -7.61
N LYS A 35 0.79 17.29 -7.90
CA LYS A 35 0.46 18.54 -7.19
C LYS A 35 0.16 18.30 -5.72
N PHE A 36 -0.56 17.24 -5.40
CA PHE A 36 -0.83 16.84 -4.02
C PHE A 36 0.45 16.53 -3.26
N LEU A 37 1.37 15.73 -3.83
CA LEU A 37 2.65 15.39 -3.21
C LEU A 37 3.52 16.62 -2.97
N ILE A 38 3.61 17.53 -3.95
CA ILE A 38 4.35 18.79 -3.78
C ILE A 38 3.78 19.62 -2.62
N ASN A 39 2.46 19.84 -2.62
CA ASN A 39 1.81 20.62 -1.57
C ASN A 39 1.94 19.96 -0.18
N PHE A 40 1.86 18.64 -0.12
CA PHE A 40 2.05 17.89 1.12
C PHE A 40 3.50 18.03 1.61
N SER A 41 4.48 17.86 0.71
CA SER A 41 5.90 18.02 1.01
C SER A 41 6.23 19.43 1.53
N THR A 42 5.66 20.46 0.92
CA THR A 42 5.85 21.86 1.37
C THR A 42 5.39 22.07 2.81
N ARG A 43 4.36 21.35 3.25
CA ARG A 43 3.86 21.45 4.64
C ARG A 43 4.72 20.70 5.65
N LEU A 44 5.44 19.67 5.23
CA LEU A 44 6.34 18.90 6.10
C LEU A 44 7.67 19.59 6.34
N VAL A 45 8.14 20.38 5.39
CA VAL A 45 9.41 21.11 5.50
C VAL A 45 9.16 22.42 6.24
N PRO A 46 9.86 22.68 7.36
CA PRO A 46 9.78 23.97 8.03
C PRO A 46 10.09 25.12 7.07
N ALA A 47 9.33 26.22 7.14
CA ALA A 47 9.46 27.35 6.23
C ALA A 47 10.89 27.91 6.17
N GLY A 48 11.62 27.86 7.30
CA GLY A 48 13.01 28.29 7.38
C GLY A 48 14.02 27.42 6.63
N LEU A 49 13.63 26.20 6.21
CA LEU A 49 14.46 25.28 5.43
C LEU A 49 14.06 25.21 3.96
N ASN A 50 12.97 25.89 3.58
CA ASN A 50 12.50 25.90 2.21
C ASN A 50 13.13 27.06 1.42
N PRO A 51 14.02 26.79 0.43
CA PRO A 51 14.66 27.82 -0.38
C PRO A 51 13.65 28.69 -1.14
N ASN A 52 12.50 28.15 -1.52
CA ASN A 52 11.45 28.89 -2.22
C ASN A 52 10.85 30.02 -1.38
N THR A 53 11.10 30.03 -0.07
CA THR A 53 10.68 31.14 0.81
C THR A 53 11.60 32.38 0.67
N TYR A 54 12.85 32.16 0.26
CA TYR A 54 13.88 33.19 0.22
C TYR A 54 14.30 33.59 -1.20
N LEU A 55 14.06 32.72 -2.17
CA LEU A 55 14.45 32.94 -3.56
C LEU A 55 13.37 33.75 -4.30
N PRO A 56 13.76 34.66 -5.20
CA PRO A 56 12.82 35.45 -6.02
C PRO A 56 12.14 34.57 -7.12
N TYR A 57 12.58 33.35 -7.31
CA TYR A 57 12.02 32.37 -8.24
C TYR A 57 11.78 31.05 -7.53
N SER A 58 10.69 30.36 -7.88
CA SER A 58 10.39 29.05 -7.32
C SER A 58 11.10 27.94 -8.11
N ILE A 59 11.75 27.04 -7.40
CA ILE A 59 12.34 25.84 -7.97
C ILE A 59 11.33 24.69 -7.81
N PRO A 60 10.61 24.31 -8.89
CA PRO A 60 9.59 23.26 -8.76
C PRO A 60 10.21 21.92 -8.39
N GLY A 61 9.65 21.26 -7.39
CA GLY A 61 10.08 19.92 -6.95
C GLY A 61 11.19 19.89 -5.90
N ILE A 62 11.79 21.03 -5.52
CA ILE A 62 12.82 21.07 -4.47
C ILE A 62 12.23 20.62 -3.12
N GLU A 63 10.96 20.86 -2.89
CA GLU A 63 10.25 20.46 -1.67
C GLU A 63 10.23 18.92 -1.51
N ILE A 64 10.17 18.18 -2.61
CA ILE A 64 10.20 16.72 -2.58
C ILE A 64 11.58 16.24 -2.12
N ILE A 65 12.65 16.82 -2.66
CA ILE A 65 14.03 16.48 -2.27
C ILE A 65 14.26 16.80 -0.80
N LEU A 66 13.85 18.01 -0.37
CA LEU A 66 13.96 18.43 1.03
C LEU A 66 13.15 17.54 1.96
N THR A 67 11.97 17.10 1.54
CA THR A 67 11.15 16.16 2.32
C THR A 67 11.84 14.83 2.48
N ILE A 68 12.44 14.29 1.42
CA ILE A 68 13.21 13.04 1.48
C ILE A 68 14.39 13.19 2.45
N ILE A 69 15.14 14.27 2.34
CA ILE A 69 16.27 14.56 3.25
C ILE A 69 15.75 14.69 4.69
N PHE A 70 14.69 15.46 4.92
CA PHE A 70 14.10 15.66 6.24
C PHE A 70 13.66 14.33 6.88
N ILE A 71 12.91 13.51 6.15
CA ILE A 71 12.48 12.18 6.63
C ILE A 71 13.69 11.29 6.93
N THR A 72 14.71 11.30 6.06
CA THR A 72 15.94 10.52 6.26
C THR A 72 16.68 10.96 7.51
N VAL A 73 16.81 12.25 7.73
CA VAL A 73 17.46 12.82 8.94
C VAL A 73 16.66 12.46 10.20
N VAL A 74 15.35 12.63 10.18
CA VAL A 74 14.48 12.25 11.30
C VAL A 74 14.57 10.75 11.58
N GLY A 75 14.54 9.92 10.52
CA GLY A 75 14.73 8.46 10.63
C GLY A 75 16.10 8.10 11.23
N GLY A 76 17.19 8.74 10.77
CA GLY A 76 18.53 8.54 11.31
C GLY A 76 18.65 8.97 12.78
N LEU A 77 18.10 10.13 13.13
CA LEU A 77 18.08 10.61 14.51
C LEU A 77 17.27 9.69 15.43
N SER A 78 16.18 9.11 14.95
CA SER A 78 15.34 8.19 15.73
C SER A 78 16.06 6.90 16.11
N LEU A 79 17.09 6.50 15.38
CA LEU A 79 17.92 5.35 15.69
C LEU A 79 18.97 5.62 16.79
N THR A 80 19.23 6.90 17.07
CA THR A 80 20.16 7.29 18.15
C THR A 80 19.55 7.05 19.53
N PHE A 81 20.37 7.02 20.57
CA PHE A 81 19.92 6.87 21.96
C PHE A 81 18.93 7.97 22.36
N ILE A 82 19.24 9.21 22.01
CA ILE A 82 18.38 10.38 22.31
C ILE A 82 17.04 10.28 21.54
N GLY A 83 17.10 9.92 20.26
CA GLY A 83 15.91 9.73 19.44
C GLY A 83 15.00 8.62 19.95
N LYS A 84 15.56 7.48 20.35
CA LYS A 84 14.81 6.38 20.97
C LYS A 84 14.11 6.82 22.25
N LYS A 85 14.78 7.57 23.12
CA LYS A 85 14.18 8.08 24.36
C LYS A 85 13.08 9.09 24.07
N PHE A 86 13.24 9.95 23.08
CA PHE A 86 12.22 10.90 22.65
C PHE A 86 10.98 10.18 22.08
N LEU A 87 11.19 9.16 21.23
CA LEU A 87 10.09 8.35 20.70
C LEU A 87 9.36 7.60 21.80
N GLN A 88 10.04 7.09 22.82
CA GLN A 88 9.42 6.45 23.98
C GLN A 88 8.51 7.43 24.74
N ILE A 89 8.93 8.68 24.94
CA ILE A 89 8.12 9.70 25.59
C ILE A 89 6.84 9.98 24.78
N ILE A 90 6.96 10.09 23.45
CA ILE A 90 5.82 10.28 22.56
C ILE A 90 4.89 9.07 22.62
N ASP A 91 5.42 7.86 22.56
CA ASP A 91 4.69 6.60 22.66
C ASP A 91 3.90 6.49 23.97
N ASP A 92 4.55 6.84 25.09
CA ASP A 92 3.92 6.86 26.40
C ASP A 92 2.82 7.92 26.51
N LEU A 93 3.00 9.08 25.87
CA LEU A 93 1.99 10.13 25.82
C LEU A 93 0.76 9.67 25.04
N PHE A 94 0.93 9.08 23.86
CA PHE A 94 -0.18 8.55 23.06
C PHE A 94 -0.89 7.37 23.73
N LYS A 95 -0.16 6.50 24.43
CA LYS A 95 -0.74 5.39 25.20
C LYS A 95 -1.63 5.85 26.36
N ARG A 96 -1.44 7.06 26.88
CA ARG A 96 -2.28 7.64 27.93
C ARG A 96 -3.63 8.15 27.43
N MET A 97 -3.78 8.37 26.12
CA MET A 97 -5.02 8.85 25.52
C MET A 97 -5.86 7.68 24.99
N PRO A 98 -7.02 7.33 25.59
CA PRO A 98 -7.74 6.09 25.29
C PRO A 98 -8.08 5.90 23.80
N ILE A 99 -8.48 6.96 23.10
CA ILE A 99 -8.88 6.90 21.68
C ILE A 99 -7.63 6.80 20.77
N LEU A 100 -6.61 7.62 21.06
CA LEU A 100 -5.39 7.66 20.24
C LEU A 100 -4.55 6.38 20.41
N ARG A 101 -4.57 5.77 21.59
CA ARG A 101 -3.89 4.51 21.86
C ARG A 101 -4.26 3.41 20.86
N THR A 102 -5.55 3.24 20.60
CA THR A 102 -6.03 2.17 19.71
C THR A 102 -5.55 2.40 18.27
N ILE A 103 -5.67 3.64 17.77
CA ILE A 103 -5.26 4.01 16.42
C ILE A 103 -3.74 3.90 16.29
N TYR A 104 -2.98 4.46 17.23
CA TYR A 104 -1.53 4.46 17.23
C TYR A 104 -0.95 3.04 17.30
N SER A 105 -1.51 2.19 18.17
CA SER A 105 -1.10 0.80 18.29
C SER A 105 -1.41 0.00 17.01
N ALA A 106 -2.56 0.24 16.38
CA ALA A 106 -2.92 -0.42 15.13
C ALA A 106 -1.96 -0.04 13.99
N ILE A 107 -1.64 1.26 13.85
CA ILE A 107 -0.67 1.75 12.85
C ILE A 107 0.73 1.18 13.14
N GLY A 108 1.16 1.16 14.40
CA GLY A 108 2.45 0.59 14.81
C GLY A 108 2.55 -0.89 14.44
N GLN A 109 1.54 -1.70 14.76
CA GLN A 109 1.50 -3.12 14.42
C GLN A 109 1.50 -3.35 12.88
N MET A 110 0.80 -2.51 12.12
CA MET A 110 0.87 -2.56 10.66
C MET A 110 2.28 -2.26 10.17
N THR A 111 2.94 -1.23 10.69
CA THR A 111 4.30 -0.84 10.31
C THR A 111 5.32 -1.95 10.64
N ASP A 112 5.20 -2.57 11.82
CA ASP A 112 6.06 -3.69 12.21
C ASP A 112 5.85 -4.90 11.30
N SER A 113 4.60 -5.19 10.93
CA SER A 113 4.29 -6.27 9.99
C SER A 113 4.92 -6.04 8.60
N PHE A 114 4.96 -4.81 8.12
CA PHE A 114 5.64 -4.47 6.87
C PHE A 114 7.17 -4.59 6.98
N ARG A 115 7.77 -4.17 8.10
CA ARG A 115 9.21 -4.28 8.34
C ARG A 115 9.70 -5.73 8.39
N GLU A 116 8.93 -6.61 9.01
CA GLU A 116 9.25 -8.04 9.06
C GLU A 116 9.14 -8.72 7.68
N GLN A 117 8.35 -8.18 6.76
CA GLN A 117 8.17 -8.70 5.40
C GLN A 117 9.30 -8.30 4.45
N GLU A 118 9.98 -7.15 4.64
CA GLU A 118 11.12 -6.75 3.81
C GLU A 118 12.31 -7.72 3.89
N GLY A 119 12.42 -8.50 4.98
CA GLY A 119 13.45 -9.54 5.15
C GLY A 119 13.08 -10.94 4.64
N ASN A 120 11.79 -11.23 4.39
CA ASN A 120 11.30 -12.55 4.05
C ASN A 120 10.72 -12.58 2.62
N LYS A 121 11.53 -13.06 1.66
CA LYS A 121 11.12 -13.24 0.25
C LYS A 121 9.95 -14.21 0.03
N LYS A 122 9.40 -14.84 1.07
CA LYS A 122 8.34 -15.86 0.96
C LYS A 122 7.07 -15.46 1.73
N SER A 123 6.54 -14.28 1.45
CA SER A 123 5.27 -13.86 2.05
C SER A 123 4.06 -14.01 1.13
N VAL A 124 4.29 -14.14 -0.18
CA VAL A 124 3.21 -14.32 -1.16
C VAL A 124 2.82 -15.79 -1.21
N VAL A 125 1.53 -16.04 -1.03
CA VAL A 125 0.99 -17.41 -1.02
C VAL A 125 -0.22 -17.53 -1.91
N LEU A 126 -0.44 -18.75 -2.40
CA LEU A 126 -1.67 -19.19 -3.05
C LEU A 126 -2.44 -20.06 -2.08
N VAL A 127 -3.71 -19.76 -1.88
CA VAL A 127 -4.59 -20.48 -0.95
C VAL A 127 -5.90 -20.87 -1.63
N GLU A 128 -6.45 -22.02 -1.28
CA GLU A 128 -7.81 -22.38 -1.71
C GLU A 128 -8.84 -21.56 -0.93
N TYR A 129 -9.52 -20.65 -1.63
CA TYR A 129 -10.55 -19.78 -1.06
C TYR A 129 -11.46 -19.22 -2.16
N PRO A 130 -12.79 -19.12 -1.95
CA PRO A 130 -13.57 -19.50 -0.75
C PRO A 130 -13.95 -20.97 -0.68
N ARG A 131 -13.62 -21.77 -1.69
CA ARG A 131 -13.95 -23.19 -1.75
C ARG A 131 -12.82 -23.97 -2.42
N LYS A 132 -12.85 -25.28 -2.24
CA LYS A 132 -11.91 -26.19 -2.89
C LYS A 132 -11.95 -26.04 -4.42
N GLY A 133 -10.76 -25.96 -5.04
CA GLY A 133 -10.58 -25.72 -6.48
C GLY A 133 -10.63 -24.26 -6.91
N SER A 134 -10.92 -23.30 -5.99
CA SER A 134 -10.80 -21.87 -6.24
C SER A 134 -9.58 -21.32 -5.51
N TRP A 135 -8.74 -20.56 -6.21
CA TRP A 135 -7.46 -20.09 -5.68
C TRP A 135 -7.43 -18.56 -5.52
N ALA A 136 -6.87 -18.10 -4.44
CA ALA A 136 -6.65 -16.70 -4.17
C ALA A 136 -5.18 -16.42 -3.83
N VAL A 137 -4.66 -15.30 -4.31
CA VAL A 137 -3.34 -14.79 -3.91
C VAL A 137 -3.50 -14.01 -2.62
N GLY A 138 -2.64 -14.31 -1.65
CA GLY A 138 -2.62 -13.66 -0.35
C GLY A 138 -1.21 -13.43 0.15
N PHE A 139 -1.14 -12.79 1.31
CA PHE A 139 0.11 -12.50 2.02
C PHE A 139 0.12 -13.23 3.35
N ALA A 140 1.01 -14.21 3.48
CA ALA A 140 1.26 -14.88 4.75
C ALA A 140 1.98 -13.93 5.70
N THR A 141 1.51 -13.81 6.95
CA THR A 141 2.10 -12.92 7.95
C THR A 141 2.79 -13.73 9.06
N LYS A 142 2.09 -14.07 10.11
CA LYS A 142 2.65 -14.77 11.28
C LYS A 142 1.92 -16.07 11.55
N GLU A 143 2.62 -17.03 12.15
CA GLU A 143 1.98 -18.21 12.71
C GLU A 143 1.08 -17.81 13.89
N ASN A 144 -0.07 -18.46 14.00
CA ASN A 144 -1.00 -18.25 15.08
C ASN A 144 -0.42 -18.75 16.40
N THR A 145 -0.64 -17.94 17.44
CA THR A 145 -0.24 -18.24 18.81
C THR A 145 -1.43 -18.02 19.76
N GLY A 146 -1.26 -18.36 21.02
CA GLY A 146 -2.27 -18.11 22.05
C GLY A 146 -3.52 -18.97 21.91
N GLU A 147 -4.68 -18.39 22.15
CA GLU A 147 -5.95 -19.11 22.27
C GLU A 147 -6.34 -19.86 20.98
N ILE A 148 -6.10 -19.27 19.81
CA ILE A 148 -6.42 -19.91 18.52
C ILE A 148 -5.64 -21.21 18.37
N LYS A 149 -4.33 -21.18 18.62
CA LYS A 149 -3.51 -22.38 18.56
C LYS A 149 -3.93 -23.43 19.57
N THR A 150 -4.28 -23.00 20.80
CA THR A 150 -4.72 -23.90 21.86
C THR A 150 -6.06 -24.57 21.53
N LYS A 151 -6.99 -23.83 20.94
CA LYS A 151 -8.34 -24.33 20.61
C LYS A 151 -8.37 -25.21 19.37
N THR A 152 -7.57 -24.90 18.35
CA THR A 152 -7.54 -25.67 17.09
C THR A 152 -6.58 -26.83 17.12
N ASN A 153 -5.53 -26.76 17.95
CA ASN A 153 -4.40 -27.70 17.99
C ASN A 153 -3.71 -27.91 16.64
N ILE A 154 -3.81 -26.91 15.74
CA ILE A 154 -3.25 -26.93 14.39
C ILE A 154 -2.26 -25.77 14.25
N ASN A 155 -1.19 -25.97 13.49
CA ASN A 155 -0.26 -24.90 13.14
C ASN A 155 -0.83 -24.05 12.00
N LEU A 156 -1.57 -23.01 12.37
CA LEU A 156 -2.20 -22.10 11.43
C LEU A 156 -1.30 -20.88 11.17
N VAL A 157 -1.27 -20.45 9.92
CA VAL A 157 -0.62 -19.20 9.50
C VAL A 157 -1.69 -18.18 9.14
N ASN A 158 -1.53 -16.96 9.60
CA ASN A 158 -2.39 -15.85 9.21
C ASN A 158 -2.08 -15.43 7.77
N VAL A 159 -3.11 -15.41 6.95
CA VAL A 159 -3.03 -15.00 5.53
C VAL A 159 -4.00 -13.87 5.28
N PHE A 160 -3.50 -12.74 4.84
CA PHE A 160 -4.32 -11.65 4.34
C PHE A 160 -4.60 -11.84 2.85
N VAL A 161 -5.86 -11.99 2.49
CA VAL A 161 -6.34 -12.10 1.10
C VAL A 161 -7.00 -10.78 0.71
N PRO A 162 -6.32 -9.92 -0.08
CA PRO A 162 -6.83 -8.60 -0.46
C PRO A 162 -8.01 -8.68 -1.43
N THR A 163 -8.84 -7.64 -1.42
CA THR A 163 -9.86 -7.43 -2.45
C THR A 163 -9.29 -6.74 -3.70
N THR A 164 -9.93 -6.96 -4.84
CA THR A 164 -9.62 -6.34 -6.13
C THR A 164 -10.70 -5.30 -6.48
N PRO A 165 -10.36 -4.13 -6.99
CA PRO A 165 -9.02 -3.55 -7.23
C PRO A 165 -8.40 -2.83 -6.02
N ASN A 166 -9.13 -2.78 -4.88
CA ASN A 166 -8.66 -2.11 -3.67
C ASN A 166 -7.99 -3.10 -2.71
N PRO A 167 -6.65 -3.13 -2.63
CA PRO A 167 -5.92 -4.07 -1.80
C PRO A 167 -5.86 -3.67 -0.31
N THR A 168 -6.44 -2.52 0.08
CA THR A 168 -6.43 -2.06 1.47
C THR A 168 -7.47 -2.77 2.34
N SER A 169 -8.44 -3.43 1.73
CA SER A 169 -9.43 -4.30 2.35
C SER A 169 -9.24 -5.76 1.93
N GLY A 170 -9.79 -6.69 2.70
CA GLY A 170 -9.63 -8.11 2.42
C GLY A 170 -10.14 -8.98 3.55
N PHE A 171 -9.78 -10.25 3.49
CA PHE A 171 -10.10 -11.25 4.49
C PHE A 171 -8.84 -11.69 5.24
N LEU A 172 -8.95 -11.88 6.53
CA LEU A 172 -7.94 -12.56 7.33
C LEU A 172 -8.34 -14.04 7.43
N LEU A 173 -7.56 -14.88 6.79
CA LEU A 173 -7.74 -16.33 6.86
C LEU A 173 -6.67 -16.93 7.76
N MET A 174 -6.99 -18.05 8.38
CA MET A 174 -6.07 -18.84 9.18
C MET A 174 -5.99 -20.22 8.54
N ILE A 175 -4.90 -20.46 7.85
CA ILE A 175 -4.71 -21.64 6.98
C ILE A 175 -3.66 -22.55 7.58
N PRO A 176 -3.85 -23.88 7.60
CA PRO A 176 -2.80 -24.83 7.95
C PRO A 176 -1.55 -24.57 7.11
N LYS A 177 -0.39 -24.62 7.75
CA LYS A 177 0.90 -24.31 7.10
C LYS A 177 1.17 -25.22 5.89
N GLU A 178 0.70 -26.44 5.97
CA GLU A 178 0.80 -27.47 4.92
C GLU A 178 -0.05 -27.18 3.67
N ASP A 179 -1.14 -26.41 3.83
CA ASP A 179 -2.05 -26.04 2.74
C ASP A 179 -1.62 -24.75 2.01
N LEU A 180 -0.52 -24.14 2.44
CA LEU A 180 0.02 -22.92 1.82
C LEU A 180 0.97 -23.25 0.68
N ILE A 181 0.71 -22.70 -0.49
CA ILE A 181 1.65 -22.75 -1.61
C ILE A 181 2.37 -21.39 -1.67
N TYR A 182 3.65 -21.40 -1.33
CA TYR A 182 4.47 -20.19 -1.39
C TYR A 182 4.88 -19.91 -2.84
N LEU A 183 4.73 -18.66 -3.26
CA LEU A 183 5.07 -18.19 -4.59
C LEU A 183 6.41 -17.42 -4.57
N ASP A 184 7.14 -17.50 -5.67
CA ASP A 184 8.40 -16.76 -5.83
C ASP A 184 8.19 -15.29 -6.22
N MET A 185 6.91 -14.86 -6.37
CA MET A 185 6.55 -13.47 -6.64
C MET A 185 6.97 -12.55 -5.50
N THR A 186 7.45 -11.38 -5.86
CA THR A 186 7.64 -10.30 -4.89
C THR A 186 6.30 -9.72 -4.43
N PHE A 187 6.31 -9.06 -3.28
CA PHE A 187 5.13 -8.34 -2.78
C PHE A 187 4.59 -7.32 -3.81
N GLU A 188 5.49 -6.63 -4.51
CA GLU A 188 5.12 -5.65 -5.53
C GLU A 188 4.43 -6.31 -6.74
N GLU A 189 4.96 -7.44 -7.22
CA GLU A 189 4.37 -8.18 -8.34
C GLU A 189 2.98 -8.72 -7.99
N ALA A 190 2.84 -9.33 -6.81
CA ALA A 190 1.56 -9.80 -6.31
C ALA A 190 0.55 -8.66 -6.14
N SER A 191 0.98 -7.52 -5.60
CA SER A 191 0.13 -6.35 -5.45
C SER A 191 -0.35 -5.81 -6.81
N LYS A 192 0.53 -5.72 -7.81
CA LYS A 192 0.15 -5.34 -9.19
C LYS A 192 -0.83 -6.32 -9.80
N PHE A 193 -0.62 -7.62 -9.59
CA PHE A 193 -1.52 -8.66 -10.06
C PHE A 193 -2.93 -8.52 -9.47
N ILE A 194 -3.02 -8.30 -8.15
CA ILE A 194 -4.29 -8.12 -7.44
C ILE A 194 -5.00 -6.84 -7.90
N VAL A 195 -4.31 -5.69 -7.92
CA VAL A 195 -4.90 -4.39 -8.32
C VAL A 195 -5.37 -4.41 -9.77
N SER A 196 -4.67 -5.12 -10.65
CA SER A 196 -5.02 -5.26 -12.07
C SER A 196 -6.09 -6.32 -12.35
N ALA A 197 -6.69 -6.92 -11.33
CA ALA A 197 -7.63 -8.05 -11.49
C ALA A 197 -7.05 -9.21 -12.32
N GLY A 198 -5.77 -9.52 -12.12
CA GLY A 198 -5.09 -10.62 -12.79
C GLY A 198 -4.65 -10.33 -14.23
N THR A 199 -4.80 -9.10 -14.72
CA THR A 199 -4.39 -8.75 -16.11
C THR A 199 -2.89 -8.48 -16.24
N SER A 200 -2.20 -8.09 -15.17
CA SER A 200 -0.74 -8.00 -15.19
C SER A 200 -0.11 -9.39 -15.12
N LYS A 201 0.90 -9.63 -15.95
CA LYS A 201 1.65 -10.90 -15.90
C LYS A 201 2.75 -10.78 -14.85
N PRO A 202 2.80 -11.68 -13.85
CA PRO A 202 3.97 -11.78 -12.99
C PRO A 202 5.21 -12.11 -13.85
N LYS A 203 6.36 -11.62 -13.46
CA LYS A 203 7.61 -12.08 -14.06
C LYS A 203 7.83 -13.52 -13.62
N SER A 204 7.85 -14.42 -14.56
CA SER A 204 8.26 -15.81 -14.36
C SER A 204 9.76 -15.90 -14.18
#